data_17c2ae9b995b095e6763e9ab2e4652f9
#
_entry.id   17c2ae9b995b095e6763e9ab2e4652f9
#
_cell.length_a   1.000
_cell.length_b   1.000
_cell.length_c   1.000
_cell.angle_alpha   90.00
_cell.angle_beta   90.00
_cell.angle_gamma   90.00
#
_symmetry.space_group_name_H-M   'P 1'
#
loop_
_entity.id
_entity.type
_entity.pdbx_description
1 polymer ?
#
loop_
_entity_poly.entity_id
_entity_poly.type
_entity_poly.pdbx_seq_one_letter_code
_entity_poly.pdbx_strand_id
1 'polypeptide(L)'
;FVYADPPYDVEFTXYFQDGFTFNDQIRLAEWLVSLPCTVAISNQATDRICDLYSRLGFKYVILDGPRRISCTGDRTPAKEVLAYVSR
;
A
#
# COMPACT_ATOMS: atom_id res chain seq x y z
N PHE A 1 7.00 16.09 -6.55
CA PHE A 1 6.30 15.27 -5.57
C PHE A 1 5.29 14.41 -6.28
N VAL A 2 5.33 13.14 -6.05
CA VAL A 2 4.41 12.20 -6.66
C VAL A 2 3.71 11.41 -5.56
N TYR A 3 2.41 11.31 -5.65
CA TYR A 3 1.64 10.49 -4.72
C TYR A 3 0.91 9.44 -5.51
N ALA A 4 1.09 8.19 -5.16
CA ALA A 4 0.47 7.08 -5.86
C ALA A 4 -0.58 6.43 -4.98
N ASP A 5 -1.71 6.11 -5.55
CA ASP A 5 -2.80 5.50 -4.81
C ASP A 5 -3.28 4.30 -5.62
N PRO A 6 -2.51 3.23 -5.66
CA PRO A 6 -2.88 2.09 -6.50
C PRO A 6 -4.02 1.29 -5.88
N PRO A 7 -4.57 0.37 -6.61
CA PRO A 7 -5.52 -0.54 -5.98
C PRO A 7 -4.85 -1.24 -4.81
N TYR A 8 -5.54 -1.35 -3.69
CA TYR A 8 -4.93 -1.85 -2.50
C TYR A 8 -4.71 -3.36 -2.56
N ASP A 9 -3.63 -3.79 -1.97
CA ASP A 9 -3.29 -5.19 -1.93
C ASP A 9 -4.24 -5.93 -0.98
N VAL A 10 -4.80 -7.02 -1.44
CA VAL A 10 -5.69 -7.80 -0.62
C VAL A 10 -5.17 -9.21 -0.66
N GLU A 11 -4.56 -9.64 0.39
CA GLU A 11 -3.85 -10.88 0.35
C GLU A 11 -4.69 -12.07 0.20
N PHE A 12 -5.87 -12.11 0.76
CA PHE A 12 -6.56 -13.29 0.71
C PHE A 12 -7.40 -13.54 -0.46
N THR A 13 -7.59 -12.72 -1.40
CA THR A 13 -8.50 -13.01 -2.48
C THR A 13 -7.71 -13.51 -3.65
N UNK A 14 -8.33 -14.11 -4.21
CA UNK A 14 -7.74 -14.61 -5.30
C UNK A 14 -7.78 -13.74 -6.39
N TYR A 15 -8.69 -12.98 -6.32
CA TYR A 15 -8.72 -12.19 -7.44
C TYR A 15 -8.14 -10.90 -7.08
N PHE A 16 -7.73 -10.15 -8.07
CA PHE A 16 -7.04 -8.94 -7.87
C PHE A 16 -7.93 -7.81 -8.22
N GLN A 17 -7.85 -6.72 -7.49
CA GLN A 17 -8.65 -5.65 -7.79
C GLN A 17 -8.22 -5.03 -9.05
N ASP A 18 -9.05 -4.88 -10.03
CA ASP A 18 -8.74 -4.26 -11.30
C ASP A 18 -7.56 -4.91 -11.98
N GLY A 19 -7.34 -6.16 -11.72
CA GLY A 19 -6.22 -6.84 -12.35
C GLY A 19 -4.86 -6.44 -11.87
N PHE A 20 -4.75 -5.72 -10.79
CA PHE A 20 -3.47 -5.25 -10.30
C PHE A 20 -2.89 -6.31 -9.37
N THR A 21 -1.85 -6.98 -9.80
CA THR A 21 -1.31 -8.10 -9.03
C THR A 21 -0.25 -7.62 -8.06
N PHE A 22 0.23 -8.50 -7.21
CA PHE A 22 1.30 -8.13 -6.31
C PHE A 22 2.58 -7.81 -7.10
N ASN A 23 2.82 -8.49 -8.22
CA ASN A 23 3.95 -8.10 -9.05
C ASN A 23 3.80 -6.68 -9.56
N ASP A 24 2.59 -6.25 -9.83
CA ASP A 24 2.36 -4.86 -10.24
C ASP A 24 2.64 -3.92 -9.08
N GLN A 25 2.33 -4.33 -7.85
CA GLN A 25 2.65 -3.53 -6.69
C GLN A 25 4.16 -3.36 -6.57
N ILE A 26 4.90 -4.44 -6.80
CA ILE A 26 6.34 -4.38 -6.72
C ILE A 26 6.89 -3.43 -7.77
N ARG A 27 6.40 -3.55 -9.00
CA ARG A 27 6.92 -2.71 -10.07
C ARG A 27 6.61 -1.25 -9.83
N LEU A 28 5.43 -0.95 -9.32
CA LEU A 28 5.09 0.44 -9.03
C LEU A 28 6.00 1.00 -7.95
N ALA A 29 6.20 0.24 -6.88
CA ALA A 29 7.01 0.74 -5.78
C ALA A 29 8.47 0.92 -6.21
N GLU A 30 8.97 0.00 -7.02
CA GLU A 30 10.34 0.13 -7.50
C GLU A 30 10.49 1.36 -8.39
N TRP A 31 9.50 1.61 -9.21
CA TRP A 31 9.55 2.78 -10.07
C TRP A 31 9.53 4.05 -9.25
N LEU A 32 8.66 4.10 -8.25
CA LEU A 32 8.55 5.31 -7.45
C LEU A 32 9.85 5.61 -6.73
N VAL A 33 10.47 4.60 -6.17
CA VAL A 33 11.65 4.87 -5.38
C VAL A 33 12.83 5.26 -6.27
N SER A 34 12.73 5.01 -7.58
CA SER A 34 13.79 5.42 -8.48
C SER A 34 13.67 6.87 -8.91
N LEU A 35 12.56 7.52 -8.61
CA LEU A 35 12.38 8.88 -9.07
C LEU A 35 13.21 9.85 -8.26
N PRO A 36 13.64 10.94 -8.84
CA PRO A 36 14.50 11.86 -8.11
C PRO A 36 13.75 12.88 -7.26
N CYS A 37 12.53 12.64 -6.95
CA CYS A 37 11.73 13.58 -6.17
C CYS A 37 11.11 12.86 -4.99
N THR A 38 10.50 13.60 -4.13
CA THR A 38 9.77 13.02 -3.01
C THR A 38 8.58 12.25 -3.54
N VAL A 39 8.39 11.04 -3.06
CA VAL A 39 7.27 10.22 -3.48
C VAL A 39 6.55 9.66 -2.26
N ALA A 40 5.27 9.43 -2.41
CA ALA A 40 4.47 8.80 -1.36
C ALA A 40 3.51 7.83 -1.99
N ILE A 41 3.12 6.82 -1.25
CA ILE A 41 2.23 5.80 -1.78
C ILE A 41 1.39 5.27 -0.62
N SER A 42 0.12 5.04 -0.86
CA SER A 42 -0.75 4.46 0.15
C SER A 42 -1.19 3.08 -0.27
N ASN A 43 -1.49 2.25 0.69
CA ASN A 43 -1.92 0.89 0.38
C ASN A 43 -2.55 0.28 1.63
N GLN A 44 -3.01 -0.94 1.52
CA GLN A 44 -3.45 -1.65 2.68
C GLN A 44 -2.21 -2.21 3.37
N ALA A 45 -2.18 -2.20 4.67
CA ALA A 45 -0.99 -2.59 5.40
C ALA A 45 -0.90 -4.08 5.59
N THR A 46 -0.83 -4.80 4.49
CA THR A 46 -0.60 -6.23 4.57
C THR A 46 0.87 -6.44 4.92
N ASP A 47 1.19 -7.61 5.45
CA ASP A 47 2.56 -7.87 5.80
C ASP A 47 3.47 -7.77 4.59
N ARG A 48 3.01 -8.26 3.46
CA ARG A 48 3.90 -8.26 2.29
C ARG A 48 4.09 -6.86 1.72
N ILE A 49 3.09 -6.00 1.84
CA ILE A 49 3.25 -4.63 1.39
C ILE A 49 4.21 -3.88 2.31
N CYS A 50 4.06 -4.04 3.61
CA CYS A 50 4.94 -3.37 4.55
C CYS A 50 6.39 -3.84 4.36
N ASP A 51 6.56 -5.13 4.14
CA ASP A 51 7.87 -5.67 3.91
C ASP A 51 8.46 -5.11 2.61
N LEU A 52 7.66 -5.03 1.56
CA LEU A 52 8.13 -4.52 0.29
C LEU A 52 8.60 -3.08 0.43
N TYR A 53 7.78 -2.24 1.06
CA TYR A 53 8.13 -0.84 1.18
C TYR A 53 9.38 -0.66 2.05
N SER A 54 9.48 -1.45 3.12
CA SER A 54 10.61 -1.37 4.00
C SER A 54 11.89 -1.74 3.26
N ARG A 55 11.82 -2.80 2.48
CA ARG A 55 13.01 -3.23 1.76
C ARG A 55 13.45 -2.24 0.71
N LEU A 56 12.53 -1.48 0.15
CA LEU A 56 12.90 -0.50 -0.86
C LEU A 56 13.35 0.82 -0.27
N GLY A 57 13.30 0.96 1.03
CA GLY A 57 13.78 2.18 1.66
C GLY A 57 12.73 3.21 1.96
N PHE A 58 11.47 2.86 1.80
CA PHE A 58 10.41 3.78 2.21
C PHE A 58 10.31 3.83 3.73
N LYS A 59 10.00 5.00 4.26
CA LYS A 59 9.55 5.10 5.63
C LYS A 59 8.03 5.03 5.60
N TYR A 60 7.42 4.53 6.64
CA TYR A 60 5.96 4.45 6.57
C TYR A 60 5.32 4.59 7.95
N VAL A 61 4.05 4.94 7.92
CA VAL A 61 3.24 4.98 9.12
C VAL A 61 2.02 4.13 8.87
N ILE A 62 1.51 3.50 9.91
CA ILE A 62 0.31 2.68 9.82
C ILE A 62 -0.84 3.48 10.39
N LEU A 63 -1.92 3.54 9.61
CA LEU A 63 -3.09 4.28 10.02
C LEU A 63 -4.23 3.34 10.27
N ASP A 64 -4.92 3.54 11.37
CA ASP A 64 -6.02 2.72 11.65
C ASP A 64 -7.17 3.33 10.99
N GLY A 65 -7.46 3.10 9.88
CA GLY A 65 -8.45 3.72 9.16
C GLY A 65 -9.77 3.53 9.67
N PRO A 66 -10.54 4.42 9.66
CA PRO A 66 -11.79 4.30 10.17
C PRO A 66 -12.62 3.86 9.15
N ARG A 67 -12.54 3.04 8.55
CA ARG A 67 -13.22 2.62 7.66
C ARG A 67 -14.48 2.45 7.91
N ARG A 68 -15.28 2.49 7.58
CA ARG A 68 -16.44 2.39 7.72
C ARG A 68 -16.97 1.31 7.80
N ILE A 69 -17.56 0.84 8.08
CA ILE A 69 -17.97 -0.10 8.25
C ILE A 69 -18.74 -0.93 7.74
N SER A 70 -18.69 -1.93 7.82
CA SER A 70 -19.33 -2.74 7.30
C SER A 70 -20.37 -3.18 7.93
N CYS A 71 -21.25 -3.46 7.43
CA CYS A 71 -22.26 -3.90 8.09
C CYS A 71 -22.11 -5.20 8.58
N THR A 72 -21.39 -5.96 8.08
CA THR A 72 -21.33 -7.25 8.58
C THR A 72 -20.57 -7.26 9.67
N GLY A 73 -20.00 -6.44 9.99
CA GLY A 73 -19.32 -6.41 11.00
C GLY A 73 -18.49 -7.12 11.49
N ASP A 74 -17.88 -7.59 11.48
CA ASP A 74 -17.09 -8.24 12.20
C ASP A 74 -15.86 -8.13 11.83
N ARG A 75 -15.39 -7.58 11.21
CA ARG A 75 -14.24 -7.56 10.93
C ARG A 75 -13.39 -6.65 11.49
N THR A 76 -12.25 -6.92 11.79
CA THR A 76 -11.24 -6.07 12.17
C THR A 76 -11.03 -5.09 11.10
N PRO A 77 -11.00 -3.89 11.30
CA PRO A 77 -10.82 -2.93 10.26
C PRO A 77 -9.46 -3.08 9.65
N ALA A 78 -9.36 -2.98 8.40
CA ALA A 78 -8.09 -3.09 7.75
C ALA A 78 -7.29 -1.85 8.02
N LYS A 79 -6.01 -2.00 8.25
CA LYS A 79 -5.17 -0.86 8.46
C LYS A 79 -4.60 -0.40 7.14
N GLU A 80 -4.26 0.86 7.09
CA GLU A 80 -3.66 1.43 5.90
C GLU A 80 -2.23 1.82 6.18
N VAL A 81 -1.41 1.82 5.15
CA VAL A 81 -0.05 2.27 5.28
C VAL A 81 0.16 3.45 4.36
N LEU A 82 0.84 4.45 4.86
CA LEU A 82 1.27 5.56 4.03
C LEU A 82 2.79 5.53 4.06
N ALA A 83 3.39 5.33 2.91
CA ALA A 83 4.83 5.20 2.82
C ALA A 83 5.40 6.33 2.00
N TYR A 84 6.63 6.71 2.26
CA TYR A 84 7.20 7.85 1.56
C TYR A 84 8.72 7.79 1.53
N VAL A 85 9.27 8.44 0.52
CA VAL A 85 10.70 8.68 0.46
C VAL A 85 10.86 10.16 0.22
N SER A 86 11.54 10.84 1.12
CA SER A 86 11.68 12.27 1.04
C SER A 86 13.01 12.60 0.40
N ARG A 87 13.01 13.42 -0.63
CA ARG A 87 14.27 13.75 -1.30
C ARG A 87 14.56 15.23 -1.26
#